data_b8a3d5ca75d1dc99185fe4677a3c8259
#
_entry.id   b8a3d5ca75d1dc99185fe4677a3c8259
#
_cell.length_a   1.000
_cell.length_b   1.000
_cell.length_c   1.000
_cell.angle_alpha   90.00
_cell.angle_beta   90.00
_cell.angle_gamma   90.00
#
_symmetry.space_group_name_H-M   'P 1'
#
loop_
_entity.id
_entity.type
_entity.pdbx_description
1 polymer ?
#
loop_
_entity_poly.entity_id
_entity_poly.type
_entity_poly.pdbx_seq_one_letter_code
_entity_poly.pdbx_strand_id
1 'polypeptide(L)'
;MGSRFRKLVVLFLFFSPMSSSADVNIVIQGVEHDRGFIDVRIYLDAETWLKENQTAEHIVVHATKGKVVVPLTTFQGGTLAAVVYHDENSDGKLNTGLFWQPKEGFAFSNQYSPKGPPRFPKAAVDIPDGQDFIEQIKY
;
A
#
# COMPACT_ATOMS: atom_id res chain seq x y z
N MET A 1 45.05 57.42 -15.65
CA MET A 1 43.87 56.78 -16.28
C MET A 1 43.71 55.40 -15.66
N GLY A 2 42.78 55.27 -14.70
CA GLY A 2 42.53 54.00 -14.00
C GLY A 2 41.36 53.30 -14.62
N SER A 3 41.60 52.19 -15.30
CA SER A 3 40.54 51.27 -15.77
C SER A 3 40.05 50.43 -14.59
N ARG A 4 38.83 50.73 -14.13
CA ARG A 4 38.14 49.93 -13.12
C ARG A 4 37.45 48.75 -13.79
N PHE A 5 38.09 47.57 -13.78
CA PHE A 5 37.44 46.32 -14.11
C PHE A 5 36.43 45.96 -13.04
N ARG A 6 35.13 46.15 -13.35
CA ARG A 6 34.04 45.63 -12.55
C ARG A 6 33.97 44.12 -12.78
N LYS A 7 34.40 43.33 -11.79
CA LYS A 7 34.18 41.88 -11.80
C LYS A 7 32.67 41.61 -11.62
N LEU A 8 32.05 41.12 -12.69
CA LEU A 8 30.70 40.63 -12.68
C LEU A 8 30.72 39.27 -11.96
N VAL A 9 30.24 39.22 -10.74
CA VAL A 9 30.01 37.96 -10.01
C VAL A 9 28.68 37.40 -10.50
N VAL A 10 28.73 36.38 -11.34
CA VAL A 10 27.55 35.63 -11.74
C VAL A 10 27.27 34.60 -10.65
N LEU A 11 26.26 34.87 -9.83
CA LEU A 11 25.76 33.93 -8.81
C LEU A 11 24.94 32.86 -9.51
N PHE A 12 25.50 31.68 -9.72
CA PHE A 12 24.78 30.51 -10.19
C PHE A 12 23.89 30.00 -9.02
N LEU A 13 22.62 30.31 -9.03
CA LEU A 13 21.63 29.69 -8.20
C LEU A 13 21.41 28.24 -8.72
N PHE A 14 22.01 27.27 -8.03
CA PHE A 14 21.67 25.88 -8.23
C PHE A 14 20.25 25.62 -7.74
N PHE A 15 19.31 25.61 -8.65
CA PHE A 15 17.97 25.11 -8.41
C PHE A 15 18.07 23.57 -8.38
N SER A 16 18.24 22.98 -7.20
CA SER A 16 18.09 21.54 -7.03
C SER A 16 16.61 21.22 -7.23
N PRO A 17 16.23 20.34 -8.18
CA PRO A 17 14.85 19.87 -8.25
C PRO A 17 14.56 19.13 -6.96
N MET A 18 13.60 19.62 -6.16
CA MET A 18 13.00 18.83 -5.09
C MET A 18 12.28 17.68 -5.79
N SER A 19 12.85 16.48 -5.71
CA SER A 19 12.14 15.26 -6.04
C SER A 19 10.98 15.16 -5.07
N SER A 20 9.78 15.53 -5.51
CA SER A 20 8.55 15.15 -4.84
C SER A 20 8.45 13.63 -4.97
N SER A 21 8.69 12.91 -3.88
CA SER A 21 8.31 11.50 -3.80
C SER A 21 6.80 11.44 -4.00
N ALA A 22 6.37 10.78 -5.05
CA ALA A 22 4.94 10.57 -5.27
C ALA A 22 4.47 9.51 -4.27
N ASP A 23 3.35 9.77 -3.60
CA ASP A 23 2.75 8.82 -2.68
C ASP A 23 2.27 7.59 -3.45
N VAL A 24 2.52 6.41 -2.90
CA VAL A 24 2.02 5.14 -3.45
C VAL A 24 0.61 4.91 -2.93
N ASN A 25 -0.32 4.59 -3.83
CA ASN A 25 -1.67 4.19 -3.44
C ASN A 25 -1.91 2.71 -3.73
N ILE A 26 -2.66 2.08 -2.85
CA ILE A 26 -3.29 0.80 -3.16
C ILE A 26 -4.71 1.06 -3.68
N VAL A 27 -4.99 0.59 -4.89
CA VAL A 27 -6.29 0.71 -5.55
C VAL A 27 -7.03 -0.60 -5.40
N ILE A 28 -8.04 -0.62 -4.54
CA ILE A 28 -8.80 -1.81 -4.19
C ILE A 28 -10.06 -1.83 -5.06
N GLN A 29 -10.24 -2.89 -5.81
CA GLN A 29 -11.36 -3.09 -6.72
C GLN A 29 -12.22 -4.28 -6.29
N GLY A 30 -13.46 -4.33 -6.78
CA GLY A 30 -14.39 -5.42 -6.54
C GLY A 30 -15.08 -5.37 -5.18
N VAL A 31 -15.13 -4.20 -4.53
CA VAL A 31 -15.90 -4.03 -3.28
C VAL A 31 -17.39 -4.14 -3.61
N GLU A 32 -18.08 -5.12 -3.01
CA GLU A 32 -19.48 -5.43 -3.37
C GLU A 32 -20.50 -4.46 -2.81
N HIS A 33 -20.21 -3.81 -1.66
CA HIS A 33 -21.15 -2.87 -1.02
C HIS A 33 -20.41 -1.89 -0.07
N ASP A 34 -21.16 -0.89 0.42
CA ASP A 34 -20.62 0.23 1.24
C ASP A 34 -20.61 -0.07 2.75
N ARG A 35 -21.01 -1.26 3.19
CA ARG A 35 -21.07 -1.61 4.62
C ARG A 35 -19.68 -1.91 5.15
N GLY A 36 -19.42 -1.49 6.39
CA GLY A 36 -18.19 -1.79 7.10
C GLY A 36 -17.00 -1.03 6.61
N PHE A 37 -15.84 -1.67 6.65
CA PHE A 37 -14.56 -1.04 6.41
C PHE A 37 -13.70 -1.88 5.47
N ILE A 38 -12.79 -1.21 4.77
CA ILE A 38 -11.67 -1.85 4.10
C ILE A 38 -10.46 -1.74 5.04
N ASP A 39 -9.93 -2.88 5.45
CA ASP A 39 -8.73 -3.00 6.29
C ASP A 39 -7.56 -3.38 5.40
N VAL A 40 -6.51 -2.58 5.43
CA VAL A 40 -5.29 -2.75 4.64
C VAL A 40 -4.12 -2.94 5.58
N ARG A 41 -3.39 -4.03 5.44
CA ARG A 41 -2.19 -4.34 6.23
C ARG A 41 -1.02 -4.60 5.32
N ILE A 42 0.04 -3.84 5.52
CA ILE A 42 1.28 -3.91 4.74
C ILE A 42 2.37 -4.56 5.57
N TYR A 43 3.10 -5.47 4.96
CA TYR A 43 4.23 -6.19 5.54
C TYR A 43 5.42 -6.09 4.60
N LEU A 44 6.61 -5.91 5.15
CA LEU A 44 7.85 -5.75 4.37
C LEU A 44 8.75 -6.98 4.39
N ASP A 45 8.47 -7.93 5.28
CA ASP A 45 9.29 -9.13 5.44
C ASP A 45 8.48 -10.36 5.90
N ALA A 46 9.10 -11.53 5.79
CA ALA A 46 8.47 -12.80 6.17
C ALA A 46 8.38 -12.99 7.70
N GLU A 47 9.19 -12.27 8.48
CA GLU A 47 9.23 -12.43 9.94
C GLU A 47 8.01 -11.77 10.58
N THR A 48 7.55 -10.67 10.01
CA THR A 48 6.38 -9.91 10.49
C THR A 48 5.07 -10.38 9.84
N TRP A 49 5.15 -11.18 8.77
CA TRP A 49 4.00 -11.62 7.98
C TRP A 49 2.85 -12.17 8.81
N LEU A 50 1.68 -11.56 8.65
CA LEU A 50 0.41 -11.86 9.34
C LEU A 50 0.43 -11.68 10.87
N LYS A 51 1.45 -11.05 11.42
CA LYS A 51 1.46 -10.66 12.82
C LYS A 51 0.80 -9.29 12.96
N GLU A 52 -0.38 -9.24 13.58
CA GLU A 52 -1.25 -8.05 13.60
C GLU A 52 -0.58 -6.79 14.17
N ASN A 53 0.26 -6.94 15.15
CA ASN A 53 0.96 -5.84 15.83
C ASN A 53 2.35 -5.54 15.24
N GLN A 54 2.70 -6.13 14.10
CA GLN A 54 3.99 -5.97 13.41
C GLN A 54 3.82 -5.56 11.94
N THR A 55 2.69 -4.99 11.59
CA THR A 55 2.47 -4.39 10.27
C THR A 55 3.37 -3.17 10.07
N ALA A 56 3.90 -2.99 8.87
CA ALA A 56 4.58 -1.75 8.49
C ALA A 56 3.60 -0.59 8.40
N GLU A 57 2.41 -0.85 7.81
CA GLU A 57 1.28 0.07 7.85
C GLU A 57 -0.02 -0.71 8.08
N HIS A 58 -0.94 -0.09 8.83
CA HIS A 58 -2.30 -0.58 9.03
C HIS A 58 -3.26 0.58 8.83
N ILE A 59 -4.09 0.49 7.81
CA ILE A 59 -4.99 1.55 7.39
C ILE A 59 -6.41 0.98 7.29
N VAL A 60 -7.36 1.65 7.91
CA VAL A 60 -8.77 1.29 7.89
C VAL A 60 -9.55 2.47 7.33
N VAL A 61 -10.33 2.24 6.29
CA VAL A 61 -11.18 3.25 5.65
C VAL A 61 -12.60 2.71 5.47
N HIS A 62 -13.58 3.59 5.36
CA HIS A 62 -14.95 3.17 5.04
C HIS A 62 -14.98 2.46 3.68
N ALA A 63 -15.76 1.36 3.63
CA ALA A 63 -16.00 0.66 2.37
C ALA A 63 -16.83 1.54 1.42
N THR A 64 -16.49 1.49 0.16
CA THR A 64 -17.27 2.10 -0.93
C THR A 64 -17.39 1.08 -2.05
N LYS A 65 -18.60 0.81 -2.48
CA LYS A 65 -18.87 -0.16 -3.56
C LYS A 65 -18.05 0.17 -4.82
N GLY A 66 -17.46 -0.86 -5.38
CA GLY A 66 -16.68 -0.80 -6.62
C GLY A 66 -15.20 -0.59 -6.37
N LYS A 67 -14.77 0.60 -6.01
CA LYS A 67 -13.35 0.95 -5.89
C LYS A 67 -13.06 1.84 -4.68
N VAL A 68 -12.01 1.49 -3.96
CA VAL A 68 -11.46 2.30 -2.86
C VAL A 68 -9.98 2.58 -3.15
N VAL A 69 -9.53 3.80 -2.97
CA VAL A 69 -8.12 4.20 -3.10
C VAL A 69 -7.59 4.54 -1.73
N VAL A 70 -6.53 3.86 -1.32
CA VAL A 70 -5.92 4.03 0.00
C VAL A 70 -4.48 4.49 -0.17
N PRO A 71 -4.12 5.72 0.23
CA PRO A 71 -2.74 6.18 0.19
C PRO A 71 -1.92 5.48 1.27
N LEU A 72 -0.72 5.01 0.90
CA LEU A 72 0.28 4.53 1.84
C LEU A 72 1.10 5.72 2.34
N THR A 73 1.30 5.81 3.65
CA THR A 73 1.89 7.00 4.27
C THR A 73 3.41 6.91 4.45
N THR A 74 3.93 5.70 4.58
CA THR A 74 5.35 5.45 4.82
C THR A 74 6.03 4.67 3.70
N PHE A 75 5.28 3.87 2.97
CA PHE A 75 5.80 3.09 1.85
C PHE A 75 5.84 3.93 0.57
N GLN A 76 7.02 4.03 -0.05
CA GLN A 76 7.23 4.82 -1.26
C GLN A 76 7.64 3.99 -2.48
N GLY A 77 7.97 2.72 -2.27
CA GLY A 77 8.40 1.77 -3.29
C GLY A 77 9.24 0.65 -2.71
N GLY A 78 9.47 -0.38 -3.49
CA GLY A 78 10.20 -1.60 -3.12
C GLY A 78 9.29 -2.81 -2.94
N THR A 79 9.77 -3.82 -2.26
CA THR A 79 9.04 -5.07 -2.04
C THR A 79 8.11 -4.96 -0.84
N LEU A 80 6.85 -5.31 -1.03
CA LEU A 80 5.85 -5.44 0.04
C LEU A 80 4.99 -6.68 -0.17
N ALA A 81 4.30 -7.10 0.88
CA ALA A 81 3.12 -7.95 0.78
C ALA A 81 1.95 -7.26 1.48
N ALA A 82 0.78 -7.25 0.85
CA ALA A 82 -0.43 -6.65 1.39
C ALA A 82 -1.49 -7.71 1.67
N VAL A 83 -2.24 -7.49 2.74
CA VAL A 83 -3.50 -8.16 3.02
C VAL A 83 -4.57 -7.08 3.05
N VAL A 84 -5.59 -7.28 2.25
CA VAL A 84 -6.78 -6.42 2.20
C VAL A 84 -7.99 -7.26 2.51
N TYR A 85 -8.85 -6.82 3.39
CA TYR A 85 -10.14 -7.47 3.59
C TYR A 85 -11.26 -6.44 3.80
N HIS A 86 -12.45 -6.84 3.42
CA HIS A 86 -13.67 -6.09 3.62
C HIS A 86 -14.30 -6.55 4.94
N ASP A 87 -14.03 -5.82 6.00
CA ASP A 87 -14.61 -6.03 7.32
C ASP A 87 -16.08 -5.60 7.31
N GLU A 88 -16.95 -6.50 6.83
CA GLU A 88 -18.36 -6.23 6.60
C GLU A 88 -19.16 -6.09 7.89
N ASN A 89 -18.73 -6.77 8.96
CA ASN A 89 -19.38 -6.77 10.27
C ASN A 89 -18.75 -5.77 11.25
N SER A 90 -17.67 -5.10 10.87
CA SER A 90 -16.96 -4.09 11.69
C SER A 90 -16.40 -4.64 13.01
N ASP A 91 -15.94 -5.90 13.01
CA ASP A 91 -15.33 -6.53 14.20
C ASP A 91 -13.80 -6.36 14.26
N GLY A 92 -13.20 -5.76 13.24
CA GLY A 92 -11.76 -5.49 13.13
C GLY A 92 -10.91 -6.74 12.92
N LYS A 93 -11.50 -7.85 12.51
CA LYS A 93 -10.82 -9.14 12.33
C LYS A 93 -11.08 -9.71 10.95
N LEU A 94 -10.06 -10.29 10.34
CA LEU A 94 -10.26 -11.15 9.18
C LEU A 94 -10.88 -12.47 9.63
N ASN A 95 -12.18 -12.61 9.41
CA ASN A 95 -12.90 -13.82 9.78
C ASN A 95 -12.57 -14.94 8.79
N THR A 96 -11.85 -15.95 9.25
CA THR A 96 -11.52 -17.14 8.46
C THR A 96 -12.35 -18.33 8.88
N GLY A 97 -12.80 -19.11 7.89
CA GLY A 97 -13.45 -20.40 8.11
C GLY A 97 -12.44 -21.54 8.26
N LEU A 98 -12.95 -22.76 8.17
CA LEU A 98 -12.11 -23.97 8.08
C LEU A 98 -11.19 -23.86 6.85
N PHE A 99 -9.95 -24.32 7.00
CA PHE A 99 -8.93 -24.31 5.92
C PHE A 99 -8.53 -22.95 5.39
N TRP A 100 -8.52 -21.89 6.24
CA TRP A 100 -8.10 -20.55 5.85
C TRP A 100 -8.97 -19.90 4.76
N GLN A 101 -10.19 -20.33 4.60
CA GLN A 101 -11.14 -19.66 3.71
C GLN A 101 -11.72 -18.45 4.42
N PRO A 102 -11.47 -17.24 3.96
CA PRO A 102 -12.12 -16.04 4.47
C PRO A 102 -13.63 -16.14 4.28
N LYS A 103 -14.38 -15.61 5.24
CA LYS A 103 -15.84 -15.48 5.15
C LYS A 103 -16.27 -14.10 4.64
N GLU A 104 -15.34 -13.21 4.53
CA GLU A 104 -15.48 -11.84 4.07
C GLU A 104 -14.62 -11.63 2.84
N GLY A 105 -14.92 -10.58 2.08
CA GLY A 105 -14.13 -10.25 0.91
C GLY A 105 -12.67 -9.97 1.27
N PHE A 106 -11.74 -10.54 0.52
CA PHE A 106 -10.31 -10.41 0.80
C PHE A 106 -9.47 -10.38 -0.48
N ALA A 107 -8.25 -9.87 -0.34
CA ALA A 107 -7.20 -9.98 -1.35
C ALA A 107 -5.83 -10.12 -0.68
N PHE A 108 -4.94 -10.87 -1.30
CA PHE A 108 -3.50 -10.82 -1.04
C PHE A 108 -2.81 -10.23 -2.25
N SER A 109 -1.80 -9.40 -2.03
CA SER A 109 -0.97 -8.86 -3.11
C SER A 109 -0.40 -9.98 -4.01
N ASN A 110 0.05 -9.58 -5.20
CA ASN A 110 0.51 -10.51 -6.24
C ASN A 110 -0.60 -11.48 -6.73
N GLN A 111 -1.88 -11.09 -6.59
CA GLN A 111 -3.04 -11.94 -6.93
C GLN A 111 -2.99 -13.33 -6.26
N TYR A 112 -2.30 -13.43 -5.13
CA TYR A 112 -2.08 -14.67 -4.43
C TYR A 112 -3.38 -15.22 -3.83
N SER A 113 -3.71 -16.46 -4.17
CA SER A 113 -4.85 -17.20 -3.61
C SER A 113 -4.33 -18.44 -2.88
N PRO A 114 -4.15 -18.35 -1.55
CA PRO A 114 -3.58 -19.45 -0.77
C PRO A 114 -4.56 -20.62 -0.68
N LYS A 115 -4.03 -21.85 -0.77
CA LYS A 115 -4.76 -23.12 -0.51
C LYS A 115 -4.45 -23.68 0.90
N GLY A 116 -4.01 -22.82 1.80
CA GLY A 116 -3.59 -23.14 3.16
C GLY A 116 -3.00 -21.89 3.80
N PRO A 117 -2.18 -22.00 4.88
CA PRO A 117 -1.59 -20.84 5.52
C PRO A 117 -0.85 -19.96 4.51
N PRO A 118 -1.19 -18.65 4.42
CA PRO A 118 -0.57 -17.75 3.45
C PRO A 118 0.93 -17.58 3.70
N ARG A 119 1.70 -17.45 2.62
CA ARG A 119 3.17 -17.35 2.67
C ARG A 119 3.62 -16.03 2.08
N PHE A 120 4.46 -15.28 2.81
CA PHE A 120 5.01 -13.99 2.40
C PHE A 120 5.62 -14.02 0.98
N PRO A 121 6.51 -14.94 0.59
CA PRO A 121 7.12 -14.92 -0.74
C PRO A 121 6.13 -15.10 -1.90
N LYS A 122 4.93 -15.59 -1.61
CA LYS A 122 3.86 -15.73 -2.61
C LYS A 122 3.02 -14.49 -2.76
N ALA A 123 2.87 -13.73 -1.68
CA ALA A 123 2.17 -12.45 -1.67
C ALA A 123 3.09 -11.26 -2.02
N ALA A 124 4.40 -11.42 -1.87
CA ALA A 124 5.36 -10.35 -2.12
C ALA A 124 5.31 -9.87 -3.57
N VAL A 125 5.30 -8.56 -3.74
CA VAL A 125 5.32 -7.86 -5.02
C VAL A 125 6.28 -6.68 -4.93
N ASP A 126 6.97 -6.39 -6.03
CA ASP A 126 7.87 -5.25 -6.14
C ASP A 126 7.12 -4.09 -6.79
N ILE A 127 7.02 -2.98 -6.07
CA ILE A 127 6.30 -1.77 -6.49
C ILE A 127 7.34 -0.70 -6.80
N PRO A 128 7.42 -0.21 -8.04
CA PRO A 128 8.28 0.92 -8.38
C PRO A 128 7.94 2.17 -7.57
N ASP A 129 8.95 3.00 -7.32
CA ASP A 129 8.80 4.24 -6.53
C ASP A 129 7.66 5.12 -7.08
N GLY A 130 6.77 5.53 -6.19
CA GLY A 130 5.64 6.40 -6.52
C GLY A 130 4.59 5.79 -7.45
N GLN A 131 4.59 4.48 -7.66
CA GLN A 131 3.62 3.81 -8.52
C GLN A 131 2.51 3.17 -7.71
N ASP A 132 1.26 3.43 -8.12
CA ASP A 132 0.09 2.76 -7.55
C ASP A 132 0.04 1.28 -7.94
N PHE A 133 -0.56 0.45 -7.09
CA PHE A 133 -0.82 -0.96 -7.41
C PHE A 133 -2.27 -1.35 -7.10
N ILE A 134 -2.74 -2.37 -7.80
CA ILE A 134 -4.15 -2.76 -7.79
C ILE A 134 -4.31 -4.09 -7.08
N GLU A 135 -5.29 -4.15 -6.17
CA GLU A 135 -5.73 -5.37 -5.52
C GLU A 135 -7.20 -5.63 -5.82
N GLN A 136 -7.53 -6.87 -6.19
CA GLN A 136 -8.88 -7.30 -6.50
C GLN A 136 -9.45 -8.11 -5.35
N ILE A 137 -10.43 -7.57 -4.61
CA ILE A 137 -11.16 -8.31 -3.57
C ILE A 137 -11.99 -9.43 -4.21
N LYS A 138 -11.96 -10.59 -3.56
CA LYS A 138 -12.78 -11.77 -3.86
C LYS A 138 -13.63 -12.12 -2.65
N TYR A 139 -14.86 -12.52 -2.88
CA TYR A 139 -15.84 -12.94 -1.86
C TYR A 139 -16.09 -14.44 -1.94
#